data_490bef91c4cef6031af607eb961b351d
#
_entry.id   490bef91c4cef6031af607eb961b351d
#
_cell.length_a   1.000
_cell.length_b   1.000
_cell.length_c   1.000
_cell.angle_alpha   90.00
_cell.angle_beta   90.00
_cell.angle_gamma   90.00
#
_symmetry.space_group_name_H-M   'P 1'
#
loop_
_entity.id
_entity.type
_entity.pdbx_description
1 polymer ?
#
loop_
_entity_poly.entity_id
_entity_poly.type
_entity_poly.pdbx_seq_one_letter_code
_entity_poly.pdbx_strand_id
1 'polypeptide(L)'
;MNASSTGLSTIIPIYALALGGQVREVAIALFLSNLAMTLGAVFWGRLTDIMHWRRTIIVICSVAVSITCASMYFVSSIPILMLLSALVGFFSIGPAPVTNLLVMEKSGKEDWLRTFSWTSLMSSAGLVIAMVAGYFWLMQYDAQSYALICATIAFSSVALTMMFVKDPPVTLERKAITMSRAALVDRLKQSPVMFLRPVSDLSLSKVRANISGKEFLFFAGTGLYFLSNNLLFTPYTPFLKDNSVTDSHVFLAYTILHMSKVFFLPFNHKLIARGGEENMGRLAYIPRIFGLAMAVAAALLFANNPESILMMTLVVFVTVEIGFSIWSTTTTSSLLKIIPGGKAGSILGVNSAIIGAGLLIGSLAAGEVAATFGYGITFVLAIGFLGASFTLVNKYFSKIEVKAAA
;
A
#
# COMPACT_ATOMS: atom_id res chain seq x y z
N MET A 1 -12.62 2.08 -7.29
CA MET A 1 -11.31 1.61 -7.73
C MET A 1 -10.48 1.00 -6.60
N ASN A 2 -10.23 1.66 -5.47
CA ASN A 2 -9.51 1.05 -4.33
C ASN A 2 -10.14 -0.28 -3.86
N ALA A 3 -11.47 -0.39 -3.84
CA ALA A 3 -12.17 -1.62 -3.54
C ALA A 3 -11.78 -2.78 -4.48
N SER A 4 -11.74 -2.53 -5.77
CA SER A 4 -11.35 -3.53 -6.78
C SER A 4 -9.89 -3.96 -6.62
N SER A 5 -8.95 -3.02 -6.49
CA SER A 5 -7.52 -3.33 -6.37
C SER A 5 -7.18 -4.10 -5.09
N THR A 6 -7.85 -3.79 -3.97
CA THR A 6 -7.62 -4.50 -2.71
C THR A 6 -8.27 -5.88 -2.73
N GLY A 7 -9.48 -6.01 -3.28
CA GLY A 7 -10.08 -7.32 -3.51
C GLY A 7 -9.14 -8.23 -4.29
N LEU A 8 -8.52 -7.69 -5.34
CA LEU A 8 -7.55 -8.42 -6.15
C LEU A 8 -6.26 -8.74 -5.39
N SER A 9 -5.70 -7.83 -4.63
CA SER A 9 -4.47 -8.11 -3.86
C SER A 9 -4.66 -9.26 -2.86
N THR A 10 -5.89 -9.49 -2.39
CA THR A 10 -6.23 -10.60 -1.52
C THR A 10 -6.50 -11.89 -2.28
N ILE A 11 -7.14 -11.80 -3.48
CA ILE A 11 -7.48 -12.98 -4.26
C ILE A 11 -6.28 -13.53 -5.03
N ILE A 12 -5.32 -12.70 -5.46
CA ILE A 12 -4.15 -13.14 -6.25
C ILE A 12 -3.36 -14.25 -5.54
N PRO A 13 -3.01 -14.16 -4.23
CA PRO A 13 -2.39 -15.26 -3.51
C PRO A 13 -3.21 -16.55 -3.51
N ILE A 14 -4.52 -16.45 -3.25
CA ILE A 14 -5.44 -17.59 -3.24
C ILE A 14 -5.49 -18.23 -4.63
N TYR A 15 -5.60 -17.42 -5.67
CA TYR A 15 -5.68 -17.89 -7.04
C TYR A 15 -4.37 -18.53 -7.51
N ALA A 16 -3.21 -17.96 -7.14
CA ALA A 16 -1.90 -18.57 -7.46
C ALA A 16 -1.78 -19.95 -6.83
N LEU A 17 -2.24 -20.12 -5.57
CA LEU A 17 -2.26 -21.42 -4.90
C LEU A 17 -3.24 -22.40 -5.55
N ALA A 18 -4.43 -21.93 -5.97
CA ALA A 18 -5.40 -22.76 -6.69
C ALA A 18 -4.89 -23.26 -8.05
N LEU A 19 -3.98 -22.53 -8.69
CA LEU A 19 -3.29 -22.96 -9.92
C LEU A 19 -2.10 -23.90 -9.64
N GLY A 20 -1.90 -24.35 -8.40
CA GLY A 20 -0.81 -25.25 -8.01
C GLY A 20 0.51 -24.54 -7.69
N GLY A 21 0.47 -23.21 -7.53
CA GLY A 21 1.63 -22.41 -7.10
C GLY A 21 1.95 -22.64 -5.62
N GLN A 22 3.18 -22.32 -5.26
CA GLN A 22 3.68 -22.33 -3.88
C GLN A 22 3.86 -20.90 -3.34
N VAL A 23 4.29 -20.77 -2.11
CA VAL A 23 4.55 -19.47 -1.47
C VAL A 23 5.54 -18.59 -2.24
N ARG A 24 6.49 -19.20 -2.98
CA ARG A 24 7.43 -18.47 -3.87
C ARG A 24 6.72 -17.76 -5.00
N GLU A 25 5.85 -18.47 -5.72
CA GLU A 25 5.10 -17.89 -6.83
C GLU A 25 4.16 -16.76 -6.36
N VAL A 26 3.54 -16.94 -5.19
CA VAL A 26 2.75 -15.89 -4.55
C VAL A 26 3.63 -14.67 -4.24
N ALA A 27 4.80 -14.88 -3.66
CA ALA A 27 5.72 -13.79 -3.33
C ALA A 27 6.21 -13.05 -4.58
N ILE A 28 6.51 -13.76 -5.66
CA ILE A 28 6.91 -13.17 -6.95
C ILE A 28 5.75 -12.37 -7.55
N ALA A 29 4.52 -12.88 -7.51
CA ALA A 29 3.35 -12.16 -8.00
C ALA A 29 3.14 -10.84 -7.25
N LEU A 30 3.23 -10.86 -5.92
CA LEU A 30 3.11 -9.66 -5.08
C LEU A 30 4.30 -8.70 -5.26
N PHE A 31 5.53 -9.24 -5.42
CA PHE A 31 6.70 -8.44 -5.76
C PHE A 31 6.52 -7.70 -7.08
N LEU A 32 6.10 -8.38 -8.14
CA LEU A 32 5.87 -7.78 -9.45
C LEU A 32 4.76 -6.73 -9.41
N SER A 33 3.69 -6.99 -8.66
CA SER A 33 2.61 -6.03 -8.44
C SER A 33 3.11 -4.78 -7.71
N ASN A 34 3.88 -4.93 -6.62
CA ASN A 34 4.45 -3.82 -5.86
C ASN A 34 5.49 -3.03 -6.69
N LEU A 35 6.31 -3.72 -7.49
CA LEU A 35 7.27 -3.09 -8.41
C LEU A 35 6.55 -2.26 -9.45
N ALA A 36 5.55 -2.84 -10.10
CA ALA A 36 4.74 -2.15 -11.11
C ALA A 36 3.96 -0.97 -10.51
N MET A 37 3.45 -1.10 -9.27
CA MET A 37 2.81 0.00 -8.53
C MET A 37 3.81 1.13 -8.25
N THR A 38 5.04 0.81 -7.85
CA THR A 38 6.09 1.81 -7.57
C THR A 38 6.48 2.57 -8.86
N LEU A 39 6.69 1.85 -9.95
CA LEU A 39 6.97 2.44 -11.27
C LEU A 39 5.76 3.25 -11.78
N GLY A 40 4.56 2.72 -11.59
CA GLY A 40 3.31 3.37 -11.93
C GLY A 40 3.09 4.68 -11.18
N ALA A 41 3.43 4.74 -9.90
CA ALA A 41 3.32 5.97 -9.10
C ALA A 41 4.15 7.11 -9.69
N VAL A 42 5.38 6.81 -10.12
CA VAL A 42 6.27 7.80 -10.78
C VAL A 42 5.72 8.20 -12.15
N PHE A 43 5.28 7.23 -12.94
CA PHE A 43 4.73 7.47 -14.28
C PHE A 43 3.46 8.31 -14.23
N TRP A 44 2.46 7.89 -13.47
CA TRP A 44 1.17 8.58 -13.37
C TRP A 44 1.29 9.93 -12.65
N GLY A 45 2.16 10.05 -11.64
CA GLY A 45 2.44 11.32 -10.98
C GLY A 45 2.92 12.36 -11.97
N ARG A 46 3.92 12.03 -12.80
CA ARG A 46 4.42 12.94 -13.84
C ARG A 46 3.41 13.25 -14.92
N LEU A 47 2.69 12.21 -15.38
CA LEU A 47 1.66 12.41 -16.39
C LEU A 47 0.58 13.37 -15.89
N THR A 48 0.26 13.29 -14.59
CA THR A 48 -0.72 14.16 -13.93
C THR A 48 -0.21 15.60 -13.82
N ASP A 49 1.09 15.82 -13.62
CA ASP A 49 1.69 17.15 -13.59
C ASP A 49 1.74 17.82 -14.96
N ILE A 50 1.98 17.01 -16.02
CA ILE A 50 2.07 17.49 -17.41
C ILE A 50 0.69 17.68 -18.02
N MET A 51 -0.23 16.74 -17.76
CA MET A 51 -1.58 16.73 -18.34
C MET A 51 -2.63 17.18 -17.33
N HIS A 52 -3.44 18.16 -17.72
CA HIS A 52 -4.56 18.62 -16.89
C HIS A 52 -5.82 17.75 -17.04
N TRP A 53 -5.72 16.60 -17.68
CA TRP A 53 -6.84 15.67 -17.94
C TRP A 53 -7.06 14.73 -16.74
N ARG A 54 -7.46 15.29 -15.61
CA ARG A 54 -7.67 14.56 -14.36
C ARG A 54 -8.66 13.41 -14.53
N ARG A 55 -9.82 13.73 -15.11
CA ARG A 55 -10.88 12.76 -15.39
C ARG A 55 -10.41 11.64 -16.32
N THR A 56 -9.74 11.98 -17.42
CA THR A 56 -9.28 11.00 -18.42
C THR A 56 -8.28 10.00 -17.82
N ILE A 57 -7.34 10.44 -16.98
CA ILE A 57 -6.38 9.54 -16.33
C ILE A 57 -7.12 8.53 -15.43
N ILE A 58 -8.07 8.99 -14.61
CA ILE A 58 -8.84 8.08 -13.74
C ILE A 58 -9.62 7.07 -14.58
N VAL A 59 -10.25 7.52 -15.69
CA VAL A 59 -11.02 6.65 -16.59
C VAL A 59 -10.12 5.61 -17.24
N ILE A 60 -8.98 6.01 -17.83
CA ILE A 60 -8.03 5.06 -18.45
C ILE A 60 -7.57 4.00 -17.44
N CYS A 61 -7.17 4.42 -16.24
CA CYS A 61 -6.73 3.50 -15.19
C CYS A 61 -7.87 2.55 -14.77
N SER A 62 -9.08 3.07 -14.59
CA SER A 62 -10.23 2.24 -14.19
C SER A 62 -10.65 1.23 -15.27
N VAL A 63 -10.63 1.64 -16.55
CA VAL A 63 -10.89 0.73 -17.68
C VAL A 63 -9.81 -0.35 -17.75
N ALA A 64 -8.53 0.04 -17.65
CA ALA A 64 -7.42 -0.91 -17.70
C ALA A 64 -7.49 -1.92 -16.55
N VAL A 65 -7.78 -1.48 -15.32
CA VAL A 65 -7.99 -2.39 -14.17
C VAL A 65 -9.19 -3.30 -14.42
N SER A 66 -10.30 -2.78 -14.93
CA SER A 66 -11.50 -3.60 -15.22
C SER A 66 -11.20 -4.70 -16.24
N ILE A 67 -10.54 -4.35 -17.35
CA ILE A 67 -10.15 -5.32 -18.38
C ILE A 67 -9.18 -6.36 -17.82
N THR A 68 -8.18 -5.92 -17.06
CA THR A 68 -7.19 -6.82 -16.46
C THR A 68 -7.85 -7.79 -15.47
N CYS A 69 -8.79 -7.30 -14.65
CA CYS A 69 -9.56 -8.15 -13.73
C CYS A 69 -10.43 -9.17 -14.49
N ALA A 70 -11.13 -8.73 -15.54
CA ALA A 70 -11.93 -9.63 -16.37
C ALA A 70 -11.04 -10.70 -17.07
N SER A 71 -9.84 -10.31 -17.53
CA SER A 71 -8.88 -11.24 -18.12
C SER A 71 -8.39 -12.28 -17.13
N MET A 72 -8.29 -11.96 -15.83
CA MET A 72 -7.89 -12.93 -14.81
C MET A 72 -8.84 -14.11 -14.72
N TYR A 73 -10.12 -13.94 -15.04
CA TYR A 73 -11.08 -15.06 -15.06
C TYR A 73 -10.69 -16.19 -16.03
N PHE A 74 -9.98 -15.88 -17.11
CA PHE A 74 -9.58 -16.85 -18.14
C PHE A 74 -8.17 -17.40 -17.93
N VAL A 75 -7.50 -17.05 -16.84
CA VAL A 75 -6.11 -17.45 -16.61
C VAL A 75 -6.03 -18.88 -16.09
N SER A 76 -5.18 -19.67 -16.72
CA SER A 76 -4.87 -21.05 -16.32
C SER A 76 -3.40 -21.27 -15.98
N SER A 77 -2.57 -20.22 -16.01
CA SER A 77 -1.13 -20.33 -15.75
C SER A 77 -0.62 -19.25 -14.81
N ILE A 78 0.29 -19.61 -13.93
CA ILE A 78 0.89 -18.72 -12.92
C ILE A 78 1.65 -17.55 -13.57
N PRO A 79 2.46 -17.72 -14.63
CA PRO A 79 3.17 -16.60 -15.26
C PRO A 79 2.23 -15.51 -15.82
N ILE A 80 1.08 -15.91 -16.38
CA ILE A 80 0.08 -14.97 -16.87
C ILE A 80 -0.58 -14.25 -15.69
N LEU A 81 -0.89 -14.96 -14.61
CA LEU A 81 -1.42 -14.34 -13.38
C LEU A 81 -0.44 -13.30 -12.79
N MET A 82 0.87 -13.61 -12.77
CA MET A 82 1.92 -12.69 -12.35
C MET A 82 1.96 -11.43 -13.22
N LEU A 83 1.87 -11.58 -14.54
CA LEU A 83 1.83 -10.45 -15.47
C LEU A 83 0.59 -9.57 -15.23
N LEU A 84 -0.58 -10.19 -15.10
CA LEU A 84 -1.82 -9.45 -14.85
C LEU A 84 -1.80 -8.77 -13.48
N SER A 85 -1.21 -9.39 -12.45
CA SER A 85 -1.05 -8.75 -11.14
C SER A 85 -0.17 -7.51 -11.21
N ALA A 86 0.91 -7.54 -12.00
CA ALA A 86 1.75 -6.38 -12.27
C ALA A 86 0.97 -5.27 -13.00
N LEU A 87 0.17 -5.59 -14.01
CA LEU A 87 -0.67 -4.62 -14.71
C LEU A 87 -1.70 -3.97 -13.76
N VAL A 88 -2.34 -4.76 -12.89
CA VAL A 88 -3.23 -4.21 -11.86
C VAL A 88 -2.46 -3.26 -10.95
N GLY A 89 -1.29 -3.63 -10.45
CA GLY A 89 -0.44 -2.77 -9.63
C GLY A 89 -0.15 -1.42 -10.33
N PHE A 90 0.26 -1.47 -11.59
CA PHE A 90 0.60 -0.28 -12.39
C PHE A 90 -0.57 0.68 -12.59
N PHE A 91 -1.74 0.16 -12.94
CA PHE A 91 -2.91 1.00 -13.22
C PHE A 91 -3.68 1.41 -11.96
N SER A 92 -3.67 0.60 -10.89
CA SER A 92 -4.40 0.89 -9.67
C SER A 92 -3.88 2.12 -8.92
N ILE A 93 -2.59 2.43 -9.03
CA ILE A 93 -1.98 3.58 -8.37
C ILE A 93 -2.26 4.91 -9.09
N GLY A 94 -2.62 4.88 -10.38
CA GLY A 94 -2.77 6.08 -11.21
C GLY A 94 -3.76 7.12 -10.69
N PRO A 95 -4.93 6.76 -10.13
CA PRO A 95 -5.87 7.73 -9.55
C PRO A 95 -5.36 8.44 -8.30
N ALA A 96 -4.38 7.91 -7.56
CA ALA A 96 -3.93 8.49 -6.31
C ALA A 96 -3.34 9.91 -6.46
N PRO A 97 -2.35 10.17 -7.33
CA PRO A 97 -1.84 11.52 -7.54
C PRO A 97 -2.91 12.46 -8.08
N VAL A 98 -3.81 11.97 -8.96
CA VAL A 98 -4.90 12.77 -9.51
C VAL A 98 -5.87 13.21 -8.42
N THR A 99 -6.27 12.29 -7.53
CA THR A 99 -7.21 12.58 -6.44
C THR A 99 -6.61 13.60 -5.48
N ASN A 100 -5.32 13.45 -5.14
CA ASN A 100 -4.62 14.40 -4.27
C ASN A 100 -4.61 15.81 -4.87
N LEU A 101 -4.32 15.94 -6.17
CA LEU A 101 -4.34 17.23 -6.85
C LEU A 101 -5.75 17.82 -6.94
N LEU A 102 -6.77 16.99 -7.22
CA LEU A 102 -8.18 17.45 -7.25
C LEU A 102 -8.63 18.01 -5.90
N VAL A 103 -8.21 17.38 -4.80
CA VAL A 103 -8.48 17.89 -3.44
C VAL A 103 -7.81 19.25 -3.25
N MET A 104 -6.54 19.38 -3.61
CA MET A 104 -5.80 20.64 -3.47
C MET A 104 -6.32 21.76 -4.37
N GLU A 105 -6.81 21.43 -5.57
CA GLU A 105 -7.32 22.39 -6.56
C GLU A 105 -8.76 22.85 -6.26
N LYS A 106 -9.57 22.00 -5.61
CA LYS A 106 -11.00 22.29 -5.34
C LYS A 106 -11.30 22.76 -3.94
N SER A 107 -10.44 22.45 -2.96
CA SER A 107 -10.62 22.82 -1.56
C SER A 107 -9.72 24.01 -1.20
N GLY A 108 -10.19 24.90 -0.32
CA GLY A 108 -9.34 25.89 0.30
C GLY A 108 -8.25 25.24 1.17
N LYS A 109 -7.12 25.92 1.38
CA LYS A 109 -6.00 25.38 2.17
C LYS A 109 -6.43 24.96 3.57
N GLU A 110 -7.39 25.66 4.16
CA GLU A 110 -7.94 25.37 5.49
C GLU A 110 -8.74 24.07 5.55
N ASP A 111 -9.35 23.66 4.42
CA ASP A 111 -10.17 22.46 4.33
C ASP A 111 -9.40 21.22 3.83
N TRP A 112 -8.13 21.35 3.43
CA TRP A 112 -7.35 20.23 2.88
C TRP A 112 -7.31 19.03 3.82
N LEU A 113 -6.98 19.26 5.08
CA LEU A 113 -6.88 18.18 6.07
C LEU A 113 -8.21 17.43 6.22
N ARG A 114 -9.31 18.15 6.27
CA ARG A 114 -10.66 17.58 6.36
C ARG A 114 -11.00 16.78 5.11
N THR A 115 -10.74 17.31 3.93
CA THR A 115 -11.06 16.67 2.65
C THR A 115 -10.20 15.42 2.42
N PHE A 116 -8.90 15.47 2.74
CA PHE A 116 -8.02 14.29 2.70
C PHE A 116 -8.48 13.21 3.68
N SER A 117 -8.90 13.58 4.89
CA SER A 117 -9.42 12.64 5.88
C SER A 117 -10.69 11.94 5.38
N TRP A 118 -11.63 12.68 4.80
CA TRP A 118 -12.82 12.11 4.18
C TRP A 118 -12.49 11.19 3.01
N THR A 119 -11.57 11.58 2.14
CA THR A 119 -11.12 10.75 1.01
C THR A 119 -10.49 9.44 1.50
N SER A 120 -9.67 9.51 2.54
CA SER A 120 -9.06 8.33 3.17
C SER A 120 -10.11 7.41 3.81
N LEU A 121 -11.10 7.99 4.50
CA LEU A 121 -12.19 7.23 5.10
C LEU A 121 -13.03 6.52 4.03
N MET A 122 -13.42 7.21 2.96
CA MET A 122 -14.17 6.61 1.84
C MET A 122 -13.37 5.52 1.14
N SER A 123 -12.05 5.74 0.96
CA SER A 123 -11.17 4.69 0.43
C SER A 123 -11.19 3.45 1.33
N SER A 124 -11.02 3.63 2.64
CA SER A 124 -11.01 2.51 3.59
C SER A 124 -12.36 1.81 3.67
N ALA A 125 -13.48 2.54 3.59
CA ALA A 125 -14.82 1.94 3.51
C ALA A 125 -14.97 1.08 2.25
N GLY A 126 -14.44 1.55 1.10
CA GLY A 126 -14.42 0.77 -0.14
C GLY A 126 -13.65 -0.55 0.00
N LEU A 127 -12.53 -0.55 0.75
CA LEU A 127 -11.77 -1.78 1.04
C LEU A 127 -12.62 -2.79 1.83
N VAL A 128 -13.30 -2.33 2.89
CA VAL A 128 -14.16 -3.19 3.72
C VAL A 128 -15.29 -3.78 2.87
N ILE A 129 -15.95 -2.97 2.04
CA ILE A 129 -17.04 -3.43 1.17
C ILE A 129 -16.54 -4.52 0.22
N ALA A 130 -15.35 -4.36 -0.39
CA ALA A 130 -14.78 -5.37 -1.26
C ALA A 130 -14.48 -6.69 -0.52
N MET A 131 -13.93 -6.61 0.70
CA MET A 131 -13.63 -7.79 1.49
C MET A 131 -14.90 -8.52 1.94
N VAL A 132 -15.93 -7.79 2.40
CA VAL A 132 -17.24 -8.35 2.76
C VAL A 132 -17.90 -9.02 1.54
N ALA A 133 -17.89 -8.35 0.39
CA ALA A 133 -18.40 -8.93 -0.85
C ALA A 133 -17.66 -10.22 -1.23
N GLY A 134 -16.33 -10.23 -1.09
CA GLY A 134 -15.50 -11.41 -1.33
C GLY A 134 -15.81 -12.55 -0.37
N TYR A 135 -16.00 -12.26 0.92
CA TYR A 135 -16.40 -13.27 1.91
C TYR A 135 -17.68 -14.01 1.51
N PHE A 136 -18.77 -13.26 1.22
CA PHE A 136 -20.04 -13.87 0.82
C PHE A 136 -19.97 -14.57 -0.53
N TRP A 137 -19.19 -14.02 -1.48
CA TRP A 137 -19.03 -14.62 -2.79
C TRP A 137 -18.30 -15.97 -2.73
N LEU A 138 -17.21 -16.03 -2.00
CA LEU A 138 -16.39 -17.23 -1.86
C LEU A 138 -17.00 -18.32 -0.97
N MET A 139 -18.15 -18.06 -0.36
CA MET A 139 -18.97 -19.11 0.26
C MET A 139 -19.66 -20.01 -0.77
N GLN A 140 -19.90 -19.50 -1.98
CA GLN A 140 -20.73 -20.17 -2.99
C GLN A 140 -20.00 -20.38 -4.31
N TYR A 141 -18.98 -19.57 -4.59
CA TYR A 141 -18.28 -19.53 -5.87
C TYR A 141 -16.76 -19.57 -5.69
N ASP A 142 -16.06 -19.91 -6.77
CA ASP A 142 -14.60 -20.02 -6.79
C ASP A 142 -13.90 -18.66 -6.76
N ALA A 143 -12.64 -18.68 -6.29
CA ALA A 143 -11.77 -17.52 -6.26
C ALA A 143 -11.61 -16.84 -7.63
N GLN A 144 -11.58 -17.63 -8.69
CA GLN A 144 -11.45 -17.17 -10.07
C GLN A 144 -12.61 -16.25 -10.48
N SER A 145 -13.85 -16.61 -10.11
CA SER A 145 -15.05 -15.84 -10.44
C SER A 145 -15.14 -14.50 -9.70
N TYR A 146 -14.46 -14.36 -8.54
CA TYR A 146 -14.41 -13.10 -7.81
C TYR A 146 -13.68 -12.00 -8.60
N ALA A 147 -12.77 -12.37 -9.50
CA ALA A 147 -12.13 -11.40 -10.40
C ALA A 147 -13.14 -10.64 -11.26
N LEU A 148 -14.27 -11.27 -11.65
CA LEU A 148 -15.34 -10.61 -12.39
C LEU A 148 -16.08 -9.56 -11.53
N ILE A 149 -16.24 -9.80 -10.22
CA ILE A 149 -16.80 -8.80 -9.31
C ILE A 149 -15.86 -7.60 -9.23
N CYS A 150 -14.56 -7.85 -9.07
CA CYS A 150 -13.57 -6.77 -9.10
C CYS A 150 -13.59 -6.00 -10.41
N ALA A 151 -13.79 -6.67 -11.55
CA ALA A 151 -13.95 -6.04 -12.85
C ALA A 151 -15.19 -5.13 -12.92
N THR A 152 -16.35 -5.60 -12.43
CA THR A 152 -17.58 -4.81 -12.41
C THR A 152 -17.48 -3.60 -11.48
N ILE A 153 -16.83 -3.74 -10.31
CA ILE A 153 -16.58 -2.63 -9.39
C ILE A 153 -15.62 -1.60 -10.05
N ALA A 154 -14.57 -2.05 -10.74
CA ALA A 154 -13.67 -1.16 -11.46
C ALA A 154 -14.39 -0.45 -12.62
N PHE A 155 -15.24 -1.15 -13.35
CA PHE A 155 -16.04 -0.57 -14.44
C PHE A 155 -17.07 0.44 -13.90
N SER A 156 -17.73 0.16 -12.79
CA SER A 156 -18.64 1.11 -12.14
C SER A 156 -17.93 2.41 -11.74
N SER A 157 -16.64 2.34 -11.39
CA SER A 157 -15.86 3.54 -11.12
C SER A 157 -15.65 4.41 -12.35
N VAL A 158 -15.67 3.85 -13.58
CA VAL A 158 -15.63 4.60 -14.84
C VAL A 158 -16.89 5.45 -14.96
N ALA A 159 -18.07 4.85 -14.81
CA ALA A 159 -19.35 5.54 -14.89
C ALA A 159 -19.43 6.68 -13.86
N LEU A 160 -19.11 6.39 -12.59
CA LEU A 160 -19.09 7.38 -11.53
C LEU A 160 -18.10 8.52 -11.80
N THR A 161 -16.92 8.21 -12.32
CA THR A 161 -15.92 9.22 -12.69
C THR A 161 -16.44 10.11 -13.83
N MET A 162 -17.09 9.52 -14.83
CA MET A 162 -17.67 10.26 -15.94
C MET A 162 -18.81 11.20 -15.50
N MET A 163 -19.59 10.81 -14.49
CA MET A 163 -20.71 11.61 -13.98
C MET A 163 -20.26 12.72 -13.03
N PHE A 164 -19.33 12.44 -12.11
CA PHE A 164 -19.06 13.33 -10.99
C PHE A 164 -17.71 14.07 -11.07
N VAL A 165 -16.72 13.54 -11.78
CA VAL A 165 -15.41 14.18 -11.89
C VAL A 165 -15.38 15.13 -13.08
N LYS A 166 -15.13 16.41 -12.78
CA LYS A 166 -14.92 17.45 -13.82
C LYS A 166 -13.47 17.89 -13.75
N ASP A 167 -12.88 18.08 -14.94
CA ASP A 167 -11.55 18.67 -15.02
C ASP A 167 -11.60 20.12 -14.48
N PRO A 168 -10.62 20.57 -13.70
CA PRO A 168 -10.57 21.93 -13.23
C PRO A 168 -10.39 22.90 -14.41
N PRO A 169 -10.96 24.12 -14.32
CA PRO A 169 -10.75 25.13 -15.35
C PRO A 169 -9.27 25.48 -15.42
N VAL A 170 -8.71 25.46 -16.62
CA VAL A 170 -7.30 25.80 -16.86
C VAL A 170 -7.14 27.31 -16.73
N THR A 171 -6.45 27.78 -15.69
CA THR A 171 -6.11 29.20 -15.53
C THR A 171 -5.10 29.64 -16.61
N LEU A 172 -5.17 30.91 -17.03
CA LEU A 172 -4.33 31.46 -18.12
C LEU A 172 -2.82 31.29 -17.86
N GLU A 173 -2.40 31.41 -16.60
CA GLU A 173 -1.00 31.19 -16.20
C GLU A 173 -0.50 29.75 -16.41
N ARG A 174 -1.37 28.78 -16.24
CA ARG A 174 -1.06 27.37 -16.50
C ARG A 174 -1.17 27.01 -18.00
N LYS A 175 -1.95 27.74 -18.79
CA LYS A 175 -2.02 27.53 -20.26
C LYS A 175 -0.69 27.71 -20.96
N ALA A 176 0.16 28.61 -20.48
CA ALA A 176 1.50 28.83 -21.04
C ALA A 176 2.45 27.64 -20.78
N ILE A 177 2.17 26.80 -19.78
CA ILE A 177 2.97 25.64 -19.40
C ILE A 177 2.39 24.35 -19.99
N THR A 178 1.08 24.32 -20.33
CA THR A 178 0.43 23.15 -20.93
C THR A 178 0.89 22.98 -22.39
N MET A 179 1.56 21.89 -22.60
CA MET A 179 2.00 21.49 -23.95
C MET A 179 0.80 21.04 -24.80
N SER A 180 0.81 21.40 -26.08
CA SER A 180 -0.15 20.84 -27.06
C SER A 180 -0.02 19.31 -27.14
N ARG A 181 -1.09 18.60 -27.55
CA ARG A 181 -1.05 17.14 -27.76
C ARG A 181 0.11 16.71 -28.65
N ALA A 182 0.40 17.47 -29.71
CA ALA A 182 1.51 17.21 -30.64
C ALA A 182 2.86 17.31 -29.95
N ALA A 183 3.11 18.37 -29.16
CA ALA A 183 4.34 18.54 -28.43
C ALA A 183 4.56 17.50 -27.34
N LEU A 184 3.47 16.96 -26.76
CA LEU A 184 3.52 15.85 -25.81
C LEU A 184 3.92 14.54 -26.49
N VAL A 185 3.31 14.22 -27.65
CA VAL A 185 3.63 13.03 -28.43
C VAL A 185 5.11 13.08 -28.89
N ASP A 186 5.59 14.25 -29.32
CA ASP A 186 6.99 14.43 -29.72
C ASP A 186 7.95 14.27 -28.53
N ARG A 187 7.61 14.77 -27.34
CA ARG A 187 8.42 14.52 -26.12
C ARG A 187 8.35 13.08 -25.65
N LEU A 188 7.23 12.40 -25.76
CA LEU A 188 7.11 10.97 -25.48
C LEU A 188 7.95 10.12 -26.45
N LYS A 189 8.02 10.52 -27.72
CA LYS A 189 8.89 9.87 -28.73
C LYS A 189 10.38 10.16 -28.50
N GLN A 190 10.72 11.35 -28.05
CA GLN A 190 12.12 11.76 -27.87
C GLN A 190 12.78 11.25 -26.58
N SER A 191 12.05 10.62 -25.65
CA SER A 191 12.66 10.39 -24.33
C SER A 191 12.18 9.22 -23.49
N PRO A 192 12.66 7.99 -23.75
CA PRO A 192 12.79 6.98 -22.71
C PRO A 192 13.55 7.51 -21.48
N VAL A 193 14.56 8.36 -21.70
CA VAL A 193 15.37 9.04 -20.68
C VAL A 193 14.54 9.94 -19.75
N MET A 194 13.47 10.56 -20.23
CA MET A 194 12.61 11.42 -19.42
C MET A 194 11.84 10.63 -18.32
N PHE A 195 11.55 9.36 -18.56
CA PHE A 195 10.94 8.46 -17.57
C PHE A 195 11.98 7.85 -16.62
N LEU A 196 13.24 7.75 -17.05
CA LEU A 196 14.33 7.20 -16.24
C LEU A 196 15.03 8.28 -15.39
N ARG A 197 14.93 9.56 -15.74
CA ARG A 197 15.51 10.67 -14.95
C ARG A 197 15.13 10.67 -13.46
N PRO A 198 13.88 10.35 -13.03
CA PRO A 198 13.62 10.32 -11.59
C PRO A 198 14.31 9.17 -10.88
N VAL A 199 14.56 8.06 -11.57
CA VAL A 199 15.33 6.95 -10.99
C VAL A 199 16.79 7.39 -10.81
N SER A 200 17.34 8.21 -11.73
CA SER A 200 18.67 8.80 -11.58
C SER A 200 18.72 9.94 -10.54
N ASP A 201 17.62 10.66 -10.34
CA ASP A 201 17.49 11.68 -9.30
C ASP A 201 17.27 11.09 -7.90
N LEU A 202 16.81 9.84 -7.81
CA LEU A 202 16.83 8.99 -6.61
C LEU A 202 18.21 8.39 -6.32
N SER A 203 19.28 8.88 -6.99
CA SER A 203 20.62 8.37 -6.69
C SER A 203 20.93 8.56 -5.20
N LEU A 204 21.40 7.49 -4.56
CA LEU A 204 21.71 7.44 -3.13
C LEU A 204 22.63 8.59 -2.70
N SER A 205 23.46 9.10 -3.59
CA SER A 205 24.33 10.25 -3.35
C SER A 205 23.55 11.57 -3.18
N LYS A 206 22.52 11.82 -4.00
CA LYS A 206 21.68 13.02 -3.87
C LYS A 206 20.73 12.93 -2.67
N VAL A 207 20.23 11.73 -2.38
CA VAL A 207 19.43 11.46 -1.17
C VAL A 207 20.27 11.71 0.07
N ARG A 208 21.51 11.21 0.11
CA ARG A 208 22.45 11.40 1.22
C ARG A 208 22.88 12.85 1.41
N ALA A 209 23.01 13.63 0.33
CA ALA A 209 23.38 15.06 0.40
C ALA A 209 22.26 15.94 0.97
N ASN A 210 21.00 15.52 0.88
CA ASN A 210 19.83 16.31 1.30
C ASN A 210 19.20 15.84 2.62
N ILE A 211 19.66 14.73 3.19
CA ILE A 211 19.11 14.14 4.43
C ILE A 211 20.15 14.27 5.53
N SER A 212 19.78 14.91 6.65
CA SER A 212 20.65 14.97 7.82
C SER A 212 20.78 13.56 8.44
N GLY A 213 21.87 13.34 9.20
CA GLY A 213 22.10 12.05 9.85
C GLY A 213 20.98 11.62 10.84
N LYS A 214 20.14 12.57 11.29
CA LYS A 214 18.96 12.30 12.12
C LYS A 214 17.80 11.78 11.27
N GLU A 215 17.51 12.46 10.17
CA GLU A 215 16.43 12.09 9.24
C GLU A 215 16.69 10.74 8.59
N PHE A 216 17.97 10.39 8.37
CA PHE A 216 18.35 9.06 7.89
C PHE A 216 17.83 7.95 8.83
N LEU A 217 17.90 8.14 10.15
CA LEU A 217 17.37 7.16 11.12
C LEU A 217 15.87 6.95 10.95
N PHE A 218 15.12 8.04 10.72
CA PHE A 218 13.68 7.99 10.47
C PHE A 218 13.36 7.21 9.19
N PHE A 219 14.02 7.54 8.09
CA PHE A 219 13.79 6.90 6.80
C PHE A 219 14.21 5.42 6.80
N ALA A 220 15.37 5.11 7.38
CA ALA A 220 15.83 3.73 7.51
C ALA A 220 14.87 2.90 8.40
N GLY A 221 14.42 3.48 9.52
CA GLY A 221 13.42 2.86 10.37
C GLY A 221 12.09 2.61 9.64
N THR A 222 11.63 3.57 8.84
CA THR A 222 10.44 3.43 7.99
C THR A 222 10.60 2.28 6.97
N GLY A 223 11.74 2.20 6.29
CA GLY A 223 12.04 1.12 5.35
C GLY A 223 12.01 -0.26 6.00
N LEU A 224 12.63 -0.41 7.18
CA LEU A 224 12.62 -1.66 7.94
C LEU A 224 11.21 -2.02 8.45
N TYR A 225 10.40 -1.04 8.80
CA TYR A 225 9.01 -1.26 9.20
C TYR A 225 8.19 -1.88 8.04
N PHE A 226 8.32 -1.33 6.83
CA PHE A 226 7.62 -1.86 5.66
C PHE A 226 8.19 -3.20 5.16
N LEU A 227 9.49 -3.44 5.35
CA LEU A 227 10.09 -4.73 5.12
C LEU A 227 9.48 -5.78 6.07
N SER A 228 9.42 -5.49 7.38
CA SER A 228 8.75 -6.33 8.38
C SER A 228 7.27 -6.56 8.02
N ASN A 229 6.60 -5.54 7.50
CA ASN A 229 5.20 -5.64 7.08
C ASN A 229 5.01 -6.72 6.01
N ASN A 230 5.84 -6.74 4.99
CA ASN A 230 5.72 -7.72 3.92
C ASN A 230 6.26 -9.11 4.29
N LEU A 231 7.19 -9.21 5.25
CA LEU A 231 7.55 -10.49 5.86
C LEU A 231 6.37 -11.15 6.58
N LEU A 232 5.40 -10.37 7.07
CA LEU A 232 4.16 -10.89 7.64
C LEU A 232 3.13 -11.19 6.53
N PHE A 233 2.74 -10.17 5.76
CA PHE A 233 1.54 -10.27 4.90
C PHE A 233 1.74 -11.09 3.63
N THR A 234 2.94 -11.13 3.05
CA THR A 234 3.19 -11.89 1.82
C THR A 234 2.96 -13.41 2.01
N PRO A 235 3.50 -14.07 3.04
CA PRO A 235 3.32 -15.50 3.25
C PRO A 235 2.03 -15.81 4.04
N TYR A 236 1.28 -14.81 4.52
CA TYR A 236 0.17 -15.06 5.46
C TYR A 236 -1.00 -15.80 4.80
N THR A 237 -1.39 -15.41 3.58
CA THR A 237 -2.44 -16.13 2.85
C THR A 237 -2.02 -17.57 2.50
N PRO A 238 -0.83 -17.86 1.96
CA PRO A 238 -0.31 -19.21 1.87
C PRO A 238 -0.34 -19.97 3.20
N PHE A 239 0.10 -19.36 4.30
CA PHE A 239 0.04 -19.98 5.62
C PHE A 239 -1.38 -20.40 6.02
N LEU A 240 -2.38 -19.55 5.78
CA LEU A 240 -3.78 -19.89 6.05
C LEU A 240 -4.26 -21.05 5.18
N LYS A 241 -3.91 -21.05 3.90
CA LYS A 241 -4.33 -22.09 2.94
C LYS A 241 -3.67 -23.43 3.22
N ASP A 242 -2.38 -23.45 3.54
CA ASP A 242 -1.65 -24.69 3.90
C ASP A 242 -2.21 -25.34 5.18
N ASN A 243 -2.86 -24.54 6.03
CA ASN A 243 -3.56 -25.01 7.23
C ASN A 243 -5.08 -25.20 7.00
N SER A 244 -5.50 -25.39 5.76
CA SER A 244 -6.88 -25.74 5.38
C SER A 244 -7.94 -24.68 5.73
N VAL A 245 -7.55 -23.41 5.91
CA VAL A 245 -8.51 -22.30 6.07
C VAL A 245 -9.18 -22.04 4.72
N THR A 246 -10.50 -21.95 4.70
CA THR A 246 -11.27 -21.74 3.47
C THR A 246 -11.05 -20.32 2.90
N ASP A 247 -11.25 -20.14 1.59
CA ASP A 247 -11.08 -18.87 0.91
C ASP A 247 -11.97 -17.76 1.50
N SER A 248 -13.20 -18.10 1.84
CA SER A 248 -14.13 -17.18 2.51
C SER A 248 -13.59 -16.71 3.87
N HIS A 249 -13.06 -17.62 4.69
CA HIS A 249 -12.47 -17.25 5.97
C HIS A 249 -11.19 -16.43 5.85
N VAL A 250 -10.39 -16.62 4.79
CA VAL A 250 -9.29 -15.70 4.47
C VAL A 250 -9.83 -14.29 4.23
N PHE A 251 -10.87 -14.13 3.43
CA PHE A 251 -11.52 -12.82 3.21
C PHE A 251 -12.15 -12.25 4.48
N LEU A 252 -12.73 -13.08 5.34
CA LEU A 252 -13.21 -12.65 6.66
C LEU A 252 -12.10 -12.05 7.50
N ALA A 253 -10.94 -12.72 7.57
CA ALA A 253 -9.79 -12.22 8.32
C ALA A 253 -9.32 -10.84 7.79
N TYR A 254 -9.18 -10.69 6.48
CA TYR A 254 -8.84 -9.38 5.87
C TYR A 254 -9.95 -8.33 6.04
N THR A 255 -11.22 -8.75 6.10
CA THR A 255 -12.33 -7.86 6.46
C THR A 255 -12.11 -7.26 7.85
N ILE A 256 -11.81 -8.10 8.83
CA ILE A 256 -11.55 -7.69 10.22
C ILE A 256 -10.32 -6.76 10.29
N LEU A 257 -9.24 -7.07 9.54
CA LEU A 257 -8.08 -6.20 9.41
C LEU A 257 -8.48 -4.77 8.98
N HIS A 258 -9.20 -4.65 7.87
CA HIS A 258 -9.58 -3.34 7.32
C HIS A 258 -10.66 -2.64 8.14
N MET A 259 -11.60 -3.38 8.74
CA MET A 259 -12.56 -2.82 9.70
C MET A 259 -11.86 -2.23 10.92
N SER A 260 -10.86 -2.92 11.46
CA SER A 260 -10.05 -2.41 12.58
C SER A 260 -9.43 -1.08 12.23
N LYS A 261 -8.87 -0.92 11.03
CA LYS A 261 -8.34 0.37 10.55
C LYS A 261 -9.39 1.47 10.54
N VAL A 262 -10.55 1.21 9.92
CA VAL A 262 -11.64 2.18 9.83
C VAL A 262 -12.12 2.60 11.22
N PHE A 263 -12.20 1.64 12.14
CA PHE A 263 -12.65 1.88 13.51
C PHE A 263 -11.65 2.70 14.33
N PHE A 264 -10.36 2.37 14.27
CA PHE A 264 -9.34 3.02 15.09
C PHE A 264 -8.84 4.36 14.54
N LEU A 265 -8.90 4.58 13.23
CA LEU A 265 -8.40 5.80 12.58
C LEU A 265 -8.93 7.11 13.21
N PRO A 266 -10.23 7.26 13.52
CA PRO A 266 -10.76 8.48 14.14
C PRO A 266 -10.24 8.73 15.57
N PHE A 267 -9.84 7.68 16.28
CA PHE A 267 -9.34 7.79 17.66
C PHE A 267 -7.86 8.19 17.73
N ASN A 268 -7.09 7.95 16.66
CA ASN A 268 -5.65 8.22 16.63
C ASN A 268 -5.34 9.69 16.92
N HIS A 269 -6.11 10.64 16.38
CA HIS A 269 -5.90 12.06 16.64
C HIS A 269 -6.04 12.40 18.13
N LYS A 270 -7.04 11.83 18.82
CA LYS A 270 -7.25 12.03 20.25
C LYS A 270 -6.15 11.38 21.09
N LEU A 271 -5.70 10.19 20.70
CA LEU A 271 -4.61 9.48 21.38
C LEU A 271 -3.29 10.25 21.24
N ILE A 272 -2.96 10.71 20.03
CA ILE A 272 -1.74 11.48 19.75
C ILE A 272 -1.77 12.85 20.44
N ALA A 273 -2.92 13.52 20.44
CA ALA A 273 -3.07 14.82 21.13
C ALA A 273 -2.86 14.71 22.65
N ARG A 274 -3.23 13.58 23.27
CA ARG A 274 -3.08 13.36 24.72
C ARG A 274 -1.72 12.79 25.10
N GLY A 275 -1.20 11.85 24.33
CA GLY A 275 0.02 11.09 24.64
C GLY A 275 1.30 11.67 24.05
N GLY A 276 1.18 12.67 23.17
CA GLY A 276 2.30 13.19 22.40
C GLY A 276 2.67 12.27 21.21
N GLU A 277 3.15 12.87 20.13
CA GLU A 277 3.45 12.17 18.88
C GLU A 277 4.57 11.13 19.04
N GLU A 278 5.63 11.50 19.77
CA GLU A 278 6.80 10.65 19.98
C GLU A 278 6.48 9.42 20.82
N ASN A 279 5.76 9.61 21.93
CA ASN A 279 5.35 8.53 22.82
C ASN A 279 4.37 7.58 22.11
N MET A 280 3.40 8.13 21.36
CA MET A 280 2.45 7.31 20.61
C MET A 280 3.14 6.57 19.46
N GLY A 281 4.12 7.20 18.81
CA GLY A 281 4.95 6.54 17.79
C GLY A 281 5.74 5.36 18.35
N ARG A 282 6.26 5.45 19.58
CA ARG A 282 6.93 4.35 20.30
C ARG A 282 5.93 3.26 20.73
N LEU A 283 4.80 3.66 21.31
CA LEU A 283 3.76 2.74 21.78
C LEU A 283 3.11 1.93 20.65
N ALA A 284 3.07 2.46 19.43
CA ALA A 284 2.52 1.78 18.27
C ALA A 284 3.21 0.44 17.92
N TYR A 285 4.46 0.28 18.32
CA TYR A 285 5.20 -0.97 18.12
C TYR A 285 4.71 -2.11 19.03
N ILE A 286 4.17 -1.80 20.22
CA ILE A 286 3.75 -2.83 21.21
C ILE A 286 2.65 -3.73 20.64
N PRO A 287 1.48 -3.23 20.21
CA PRO A 287 0.43 -4.10 19.67
C PRO A 287 0.89 -4.82 18.40
N ARG A 288 1.79 -4.22 17.63
CA ARG A 288 2.31 -4.85 16.42
C ARG A 288 3.28 -6.01 16.73
N ILE A 289 4.19 -5.85 17.68
CA ILE A 289 5.08 -6.92 18.14
C ILE A 289 4.25 -8.06 18.76
N PHE A 290 3.24 -7.72 19.55
CA PHE A 290 2.31 -8.69 20.12
C PHE A 290 1.60 -9.50 19.03
N GLY A 291 1.05 -8.83 18.00
CA GLY A 291 0.41 -9.50 16.88
C GLY A 291 1.37 -10.42 16.11
N LEU A 292 2.60 -9.97 15.86
CA LEU A 292 3.63 -10.81 15.23
C LEU A 292 4.01 -12.02 16.09
N ALA A 293 4.12 -11.86 17.42
CA ALA A 293 4.36 -12.97 18.35
C ALA A 293 3.21 -13.98 18.32
N MET A 294 1.97 -13.50 18.25
CA MET A 294 0.79 -14.36 18.07
C MET A 294 0.81 -15.09 16.71
N ALA A 295 1.30 -14.45 15.63
CA ALA A 295 1.47 -15.12 14.34
C ALA A 295 2.51 -16.24 14.40
N VAL A 296 3.64 -16.03 15.13
CA VAL A 296 4.63 -17.07 15.41
C VAL A 296 3.99 -18.22 16.20
N ALA A 297 3.23 -17.90 17.26
CA ALA A 297 2.54 -18.90 18.08
C ALA A 297 1.51 -19.69 17.23
N ALA A 298 0.77 -19.01 16.36
CA ALA A 298 -0.16 -19.67 15.45
C ALA A 298 0.54 -20.67 14.52
N ALA A 299 1.70 -20.30 13.97
CA ALA A 299 2.45 -21.16 13.06
C ALA A 299 3.11 -22.35 13.76
N LEU A 300 3.51 -22.23 15.04
CA LEU A 300 4.24 -23.28 15.76
C LEU A 300 3.33 -24.19 16.58
N LEU A 301 2.23 -23.68 17.14
CA LEU A 301 1.44 -24.40 18.14
C LEU A 301 0.13 -24.95 17.58
N PHE A 302 -0.42 -24.35 16.53
CA PHE A 302 -1.76 -24.68 16.02
C PHE A 302 -1.76 -25.21 14.58
N ALA A 303 -0.61 -25.66 14.07
CA ALA A 303 -0.54 -26.29 12.76
C ALA A 303 -1.60 -27.40 12.61
N ASN A 304 -2.30 -27.41 11.46
CA ASN A 304 -3.39 -28.34 11.14
C ASN A 304 -4.69 -28.18 11.93
N ASN A 305 -4.88 -27.07 12.67
CA ASN A 305 -6.15 -26.75 13.29
C ASN A 305 -6.72 -25.44 12.70
N PRO A 306 -7.56 -25.51 11.63
CA PRO A 306 -7.99 -24.33 10.91
C PRO A 306 -8.80 -23.34 11.74
N GLU A 307 -9.59 -23.82 12.70
CA GLU A 307 -10.41 -22.96 13.58
C GLU A 307 -9.51 -22.16 14.55
N SER A 308 -8.56 -22.81 15.19
CA SER A 308 -7.61 -22.15 16.10
C SER A 308 -6.74 -21.15 15.35
N ILE A 309 -6.27 -21.49 14.15
CA ILE A 309 -5.50 -20.60 13.30
C ILE A 309 -6.34 -19.39 12.88
N LEU A 310 -7.61 -19.60 12.50
CA LEU A 310 -8.49 -18.49 12.15
C LEU A 310 -8.69 -17.54 13.34
N MET A 311 -9.01 -18.07 14.53
CA MET A 311 -9.18 -17.25 15.74
C MET A 311 -7.91 -16.45 16.09
N MET A 312 -6.75 -17.10 16.03
CA MET A 312 -5.47 -16.42 16.25
C MET A 312 -5.21 -15.35 15.18
N THR A 313 -5.54 -15.63 13.91
CA THR A 313 -5.42 -14.68 12.80
C THR A 313 -6.25 -13.42 13.04
N LEU A 314 -7.48 -13.56 13.55
CA LEU A 314 -8.31 -12.39 13.86
C LEU A 314 -7.63 -11.50 14.92
N VAL A 315 -7.05 -12.09 15.96
CA VAL A 315 -6.30 -11.36 16.99
C VAL A 315 -5.05 -10.70 16.39
N VAL A 316 -4.28 -11.44 15.59
CA VAL A 316 -3.10 -10.92 14.88
C VAL A 316 -3.47 -9.70 14.04
N PHE A 317 -4.50 -9.81 13.21
CA PHE A 317 -4.87 -8.75 12.28
C PHE A 317 -5.38 -7.50 12.98
N VAL A 318 -6.20 -7.66 14.04
CA VAL A 318 -6.65 -6.52 14.84
C VAL A 318 -5.46 -5.81 15.50
N THR A 319 -4.59 -6.54 16.18
CA THR A 319 -3.47 -5.95 16.94
C THR A 319 -2.41 -5.33 16.02
N VAL A 320 -2.08 -5.99 14.92
CA VAL A 320 -1.15 -5.46 13.91
C VAL A 320 -1.69 -4.18 13.27
N GLU A 321 -2.99 -4.11 12.99
CA GLU A 321 -3.60 -2.94 12.36
C GLU A 321 -3.78 -1.77 13.32
N ILE A 322 -4.06 -2.02 14.60
CA ILE A 322 -4.02 -0.98 15.65
C ILE A 322 -2.63 -0.33 15.68
N GLY A 323 -1.58 -1.15 15.76
CA GLY A 323 -0.21 -0.66 15.75
C GLY A 323 0.11 0.14 14.47
N PHE A 324 -0.27 -0.38 13.29
CA PHE A 324 -0.06 0.31 12.03
C PHE A 324 -0.81 1.64 11.93
N SER A 325 -2.05 1.68 12.37
CA SER A 325 -2.89 2.88 12.33
C SER A 325 -2.29 4.03 13.15
N ILE A 326 -1.83 3.76 14.38
CA ILE A 326 -1.15 4.75 15.23
C ILE A 326 0.20 5.15 14.61
N TRP A 327 1.00 4.16 14.21
CA TRP A 327 2.33 4.39 13.64
C TRP A 327 2.27 5.21 12.35
N SER A 328 1.35 4.91 11.44
CA SER A 328 1.21 5.62 10.18
C SER A 328 0.81 7.08 10.37
N THR A 329 -0.05 7.37 11.35
CA THR A 329 -0.46 8.74 11.68
C THR A 329 0.69 9.54 12.28
N THR A 330 1.45 8.96 13.23
CA THR A 330 2.60 9.61 13.87
C THR A 330 3.75 9.83 12.89
N THR A 331 4.08 8.84 12.06
CA THR A 331 5.15 8.97 11.06
C THR A 331 4.81 9.96 9.96
N THR A 332 3.56 10.04 9.53
CA THR A 332 3.12 11.06 8.57
C THR A 332 3.25 12.45 9.16
N SER A 333 2.84 12.66 10.42
CA SER A 333 3.01 13.93 11.11
C SER A 333 4.49 14.30 11.26
N SER A 334 5.34 13.37 11.69
CA SER A 334 6.78 13.58 11.79
C SER A 334 7.43 13.89 10.44
N LEU A 335 7.00 13.21 9.37
CA LEU A 335 7.48 13.46 8.01
C LEU A 335 7.18 14.90 7.56
N LEU A 336 5.97 15.40 7.85
CA LEU A 336 5.58 16.77 7.51
C LEU A 336 6.43 17.82 8.24
N LYS A 337 6.91 17.53 9.45
CA LYS A 337 7.82 18.41 10.22
C LYS A 337 9.25 18.42 9.67
N ILE A 338 9.68 17.34 9.06
CA ILE A 338 11.01 17.22 8.42
C ILE A 338 11.08 18.05 7.12
N ILE A 339 9.93 18.36 6.51
CA ILE A 339 9.86 19.04 5.22
C ILE A 339 10.13 20.55 5.37
N PRO A 340 11.30 21.08 4.92
CA PRO A 340 11.53 22.50 4.86
C PRO A 340 10.74 23.13 3.71
N GLY A 341 10.34 24.39 3.86
CA GLY A 341 9.61 25.11 2.82
C GLY A 341 10.30 25.03 1.46
N GLY A 342 9.59 24.59 0.42
CA GLY A 342 10.06 24.50 -0.96
C GLY A 342 10.65 23.17 -1.42
N LYS A 343 10.90 22.17 -0.53
CA LYS A 343 11.45 20.85 -0.91
C LYS A 343 10.50 19.67 -0.62
N ALA A 344 9.22 19.94 -0.42
CA ALA A 344 8.23 18.93 -0.02
C ALA A 344 8.17 17.71 -0.97
N GLY A 345 8.13 17.95 -2.28
CA GLY A 345 8.03 16.88 -3.26
C GLY A 345 9.22 15.92 -3.25
N SER A 346 10.45 16.43 -3.06
CA SER A 346 11.65 15.60 -3.02
C SER A 346 11.67 14.67 -1.80
N ILE A 347 11.34 15.18 -0.62
CA ILE A 347 11.35 14.40 0.63
C ILE A 347 10.22 13.36 0.65
N LEU A 348 9.02 13.72 0.18
CA LEU A 348 7.92 12.78 0.01
C LEU A 348 8.26 11.67 -1.00
N GLY A 349 8.95 12.03 -2.10
CA GLY A 349 9.45 11.07 -3.09
C GLY A 349 10.45 10.09 -2.50
N VAL A 350 11.40 10.57 -1.69
CA VAL A 350 12.37 9.72 -0.97
C VAL A 350 11.67 8.78 -0.01
N ASN A 351 10.71 9.28 0.77
CA ASN A 351 9.93 8.45 1.69
C ASN A 351 9.18 7.33 0.95
N SER A 352 8.52 7.68 -0.15
CA SER A 352 7.80 6.69 -0.97
C SER A 352 8.73 5.65 -1.59
N ALA A 353 9.92 6.04 -2.03
CA ALA A 353 10.92 5.13 -2.57
C ALA A 353 11.45 4.15 -1.50
N ILE A 354 11.69 4.63 -0.27
CA ILE A 354 12.14 3.80 0.84
C ILE A 354 11.05 2.82 1.28
N ILE A 355 9.79 3.27 1.35
CA ILE A 355 8.64 2.39 1.59
C ILE A 355 8.56 1.32 0.50
N GLY A 356 8.62 1.72 -0.77
CA GLY A 356 8.59 0.81 -1.91
C GLY A 356 9.72 -0.23 -1.86
N ALA A 357 10.95 0.21 -1.56
CA ALA A 357 12.10 -0.69 -1.41
C ALA A 357 11.89 -1.70 -0.26
N GLY A 358 11.39 -1.24 0.90
CA GLY A 358 11.04 -2.12 2.02
C GLY A 358 10.00 -3.17 1.65
N LEU A 359 8.94 -2.76 0.95
CA LEU A 359 7.91 -3.67 0.47
C LEU A 359 8.46 -4.69 -0.54
N LEU A 360 9.29 -4.26 -1.50
CA LEU A 360 9.87 -5.12 -2.53
C LEU A 360 10.81 -6.17 -1.93
N ILE A 361 11.77 -5.73 -1.13
CA ILE A 361 12.73 -6.62 -0.47
C ILE A 361 11.99 -7.57 0.48
N GLY A 362 11.01 -7.05 1.24
CA GLY A 362 10.20 -7.84 2.16
C GLY A 362 9.39 -8.93 1.45
N SER A 363 8.78 -8.64 0.29
CA SER A 363 8.02 -9.64 -0.47
C SER A 363 8.89 -10.79 -0.96
N LEU A 364 10.05 -10.49 -1.57
CA LEU A 364 10.97 -11.54 -2.05
C LEU A 364 11.54 -12.36 -0.91
N ALA A 365 12.05 -11.68 0.13
CA ALA A 365 12.60 -12.35 1.29
C ALA A 365 11.57 -13.25 1.97
N ALA A 366 10.31 -12.79 2.08
CA ALA A 366 9.24 -13.56 2.67
C ALA A 366 8.96 -14.86 1.93
N GLY A 367 8.94 -14.84 0.60
CA GLY A 367 8.71 -16.03 -0.21
C GLY A 367 9.83 -17.05 -0.06
N GLU A 368 11.08 -16.61 -0.15
CA GLU A 368 12.25 -17.50 -0.02
C GLU A 368 12.39 -18.08 1.38
N VAL A 369 12.25 -17.24 2.42
CA VAL A 369 12.37 -17.70 3.81
C VAL A 369 11.22 -18.62 4.18
N ALA A 370 9.98 -18.31 3.77
CA ALA A 370 8.84 -19.17 4.06
C ALA A 370 8.95 -20.53 3.35
N ALA A 371 9.43 -20.56 2.09
CA ALA A 371 9.62 -21.79 1.35
C ALA A 371 10.75 -22.69 1.90
N THR A 372 11.81 -22.07 2.45
CA THR A 372 13.00 -22.82 2.89
C THR A 372 12.97 -23.14 4.38
N PHE A 373 12.50 -22.25 5.22
CA PHE A 373 12.56 -22.33 6.69
C PHE A 373 11.17 -22.37 7.36
N GLY A 374 10.11 -22.21 6.56
CA GLY A 374 8.73 -22.22 7.05
C GLY A 374 8.23 -20.87 7.57
N TYR A 375 6.92 -20.80 7.79
CA TYR A 375 6.21 -19.56 8.16
C TYR A 375 6.64 -19.00 9.54
N GLY A 376 6.87 -19.88 10.52
CA GLY A 376 7.26 -19.48 11.87
C GLY A 376 8.55 -18.64 11.88
N ILE A 377 9.59 -19.09 11.16
CA ILE A 377 10.87 -18.37 11.04
C ILE A 377 10.69 -17.05 10.31
N THR A 378 9.85 -17.03 9.28
CA THR A 378 9.55 -15.78 8.53
C THR A 378 8.91 -14.73 9.45
N PHE A 379 7.98 -15.13 10.32
CA PHE A 379 7.34 -14.22 11.28
C PHE A 379 8.31 -13.79 12.40
N VAL A 380 9.23 -14.66 12.84
CA VAL A 380 10.31 -14.28 13.76
C VAL A 380 11.22 -13.22 13.14
N LEU A 381 11.62 -13.39 11.88
CA LEU A 381 12.41 -12.37 11.17
C LEU A 381 11.64 -11.04 11.04
N ALA A 382 10.32 -11.09 10.83
CA ALA A 382 9.49 -9.88 10.82
C ALA A 382 9.56 -9.14 12.17
N ILE A 383 9.56 -9.86 13.31
CA ILE A 383 9.77 -9.26 14.64
C ILE A 383 11.18 -8.64 14.74
N GLY A 384 12.21 -9.32 14.26
CA GLY A 384 13.59 -8.82 14.28
C GLY A 384 13.74 -7.49 13.53
N PHE A 385 13.20 -7.41 12.30
CA PHE A 385 13.23 -6.17 11.52
C PHE A 385 12.35 -5.07 12.13
N LEU A 386 11.23 -5.43 12.75
CA LEU A 386 10.39 -4.47 13.46
C LEU A 386 11.12 -3.90 14.69
N GLY A 387 11.84 -4.74 15.43
CA GLY A 387 12.69 -4.32 16.54
C GLY A 387 13.83 -3.39 16.10
N ALA A 388 14.49 -3.72 14.98
CA ALA A 388 15.49 -2.84 14.37
C ALA A 388 14.88 -1.48 13.94
N SER A 389 13.69 -1.49 13.33
CA SER A 389 12.93 -0.28 13.01
C SER A 389 12.67 0.55 14.27
N PHE A 390 12.18 -0.08 15.34
CA PHE A 390 11.92 0.60 16.62
C PHE A 390 13.17 1.28 17.18
N THR A 391 14.32 0.60 17.18
CA THR A 391 15.58 1.18 17.69
C THR A 391 16.01 2.42 16.91
N LEU A 392 15.85 2.42 15.57
CA LEU A 392 16.19 3.56 14.73
C LEU A 392 15.24 4.73 14.95
N VAL A 393 13.94 4.47 14.94
CA VAL A 393 12.90 5.51 15.15
C VAL A 393 12.97 6.08 16.58
N ASN A 394 13.23 5.24 17.58
CA ASN A 394 13.42 5.70 18.95
C ASN A 394 14.65 6.62 19.08
N LYS A 395 15.78 6.28 18.44
CA LYS A 395 16.97 7.16 18.39
C LYS A 395 16.68 8.48 17.66
N TYR A 396 15.82 8.46 16.66
CA TYR A 396 15.39 9.69 15.99
C TYR A 396 14.63 10.61 16.94
N PHE A 397 13.61 10.10 17.63
CA PHE A 397 12.81 10.88 18.58
C PHE A 397 13.66 11.40 19.75
N SER A 398 14.49 10.58 20.37
CA SER A 398 15.37 11.02 21.48
C SER A 398 16.33 12.17 21.10
N LYS A 399 16.76 12.23 19.82
CA LYS A 399 17.61 13.34 19.33
C LYS A 399 16.83 14.63 19.07
N ILE A 400 15.51 14.58 18.95
CA ILE A 400 14.65 15.76 18.84
C ILE A 400 14.41 16.36 20.23
N GLU A 401 14.10 15.52 21.23
CA GLU A 401 13.89 15.94 22.62
C GLU A 401 15.09 16.74 23.17
N VAL A 402 16.31 16.25 22.96
CA VAL A 402 17.55 16.93 23.39
C VAL A 402 17.72 18.30 22.72
N LYS A 403 17.28 18.46 21.45
CA LYS A 403 17.40 19.76 20.74
C LYS A 403 16.30 20.75 21.12
N ALA A 404 15.17 20.29 21.64
CA ALA A 404 14.09 21.13 22.13
C ALA A 404 14.33 21.61 23.58
N ALA A 405 15.19 20.88 24.33
CA ALA A 405 15.55 21.20 25.71
C ALA A 405 16.85 22.05 25.83
N ALA A 406 17.62 22.19 24.76
CA ALA A 406 18.81 23.05 24.63
C ALA A 406 18.49 24.36 23.90
#